data_2df7b1b30ab34082a7f06155a7e95dd0
#
_entry.id   2df7b1b30ab34082a7f06155a7e95dd0
#
_cell.length_a   1.000
_cell.length_b   1.000
_cell.length_c   1.000
_cell.angle_alpha   90.00
_cell.angle_beta   90.00
_cell.angle_gamma   90.00
#
_symmetry.space_group_name_H-M   'P 1'
#
loop_
_entity.id
_entity.type
_entity.pdbx_description
1 polymer ?
#
loop_
_entity_poly.entity_id
_entity_poly.type
_entity_poly.pdbx_seq_one_letter_code
_entity_poly.pdbx_strand_id
1 'polypeptide(L)'
;MTDADYENMSAFSCGVKELDEFFHYEVKECVQRHYLSAYCVYIETGEIVAAFTLMNDALMIGSQSEKKDFMEDLKLETDEDIVDFIARQSSYPAINIGHLGTKQKYQNMGIGTMIIDLVVETYSKYKQAGCQFITVDALNNQRTIRFYNKNSFGIQTNGDSTSLTRRMYRFL
;
A
#
# COMPACT_ATOMS: atom_id res chain seq x y z
N MET A 1 -11.14 -11.03 -5.40
CA MET A 1 -12.52 -11.12 -4.84
C MET A 1 -13.41 -11.84 -5.83
N THR A 2 -14.33 -12.66 -5.35
CA THR A 2 -15.37 -13.35 -6.11
C THR A 2 -16.72 -12.60 -6.01
N ASP A 3 -17.73 -12.99 -6.76
CA ASP A 3 -19.07 -12.38 -6.62
C ASP A 3 -19.65 -12.53 -5.20
N ALA A 4 -19.43 -13.68 -4.55
CA ALA A 4 -19.83 -13.89 -3.17
C ALA A 4 -19.12 -12.95 -2.19
N ASP A 5 -17.85 -12.57 -2.48
CA ASP A 5 -17.11 -11.62 -1.66
C ASP A 5 -17.74 -10.23 -1.72
N TYR A 6 -18.17 -9.79 -2.90
CA TYR A 6 -18.81 -8.47 -3.05
C TYR A 6 -20.17 -8.42 -2.33
N GLU A 7 -20.92 -9.51 -2.32
CA GLU A 7 -22.17 -9.60 -1.55
C GLU A 7 -21.92 -9.52 -0.05
N ASN A 8 -20.92 -10.24 0.45
CA ASN A 8 -20.52 -10.26 1.86
C ASN A 8 -19.86 -8.95 2.32
N MET A 9 -19.33 -8.16 1.37
CA MET A 9 -18.66 -6.90 1.68
C MET A 9 -19.58 -5.85 2.31
N SER A 10 -20.90 -5.93 2.05
CA SER A 10 -21.89 -5.04 2.67
C SER A 10 -21.89 -5.08 4.21
N ALA A 11 -21.43 -6.19 4.81
CA ALA A 11 -21.30 -6.36 6.27
C ALA A 11 -19.91 -5.99 6.81
N PHE A 12 -19.00 -5.58 5.92
CA PHE A 12 -17.65 -5.17 6.30
C PHE A 12 -17.65 -3.69 6.73
N SER A 13 -16.97 -3.37 7.84
CA SER A 13 -16.68 -1.99 8.21
C SER A 13 -15.35 -1.92 8.97
N CYS A 14 -14.47 -1.08 8.47
CA CYS A 14 -13.21 -0.73 9.14
C CYS A 14 -13.34 0.53 10.02
N GLY A 15 -14.51 1.21 9.97
CA GLY A 15 -14.78 2.42 10.74
C GLY A 15 -14.24 3.71 10.11
N VAL A 16 -13.78 3.65 8.87
CA VAL A 16 -13.42 4.82 8.04
C VAL A 16 -14.46 4.88 6.92
N LYS A 17 -15.33 5.87 6.97
CA LYS A 17 -16.51 5.96 6.13
C LYS A 17 -16.18 5.86 4.64
N GLU A 18 -15.23 6.64 4.16
CA GLU A 18 -14.82 6.70 2.75
C GLU A 18 -14.26 5.34 2.28
N LEU A 19 -13.55 4.64 3.15
CA LEU A 19 -13.00 3.33 2.85
C LEU A 19 -14.08 2.24 2.86
N ASP A 20 -15.04 2.31 3.78
CA ASP A 20 -16.19 1.42 3.81
C ASP A 20 -17.07 1.61 2.56
N GLU A 21 -17.35 2.87 2.17
CA GLU A 21 -18.13 3.21 0.96
C GLU A 21 -17.45 2.69 -0.31
N PHE A 22 -16.13 2.86 -0.42
CA PHE A 22 -15.36 2.31 -1.53
C PHE A 22 -15.52 0.78 -1.65
N PHE A 23 -15.33 0.04 -0.56
CA PHE A 23 -15.45 -1.42 -0.56
C PHE A 23 -16.89 -1.88 -0.80
N HIS A 24 -17.92 -1.13 -0.37
CA HIS A 24 -19.31 -1.49 -0.58
C HIS A 24 -19.81 -1.24 -2.00
N TYR A 25 -19.37 -0.16 -2.64
CA TYR A 25 -20.03 0.34 -3.85
C TYR A 25 -19.13 0.47 -5.07
N GLU A 26 -17.80 0.68 -4.91
CA GLU A 26 -16.93 1.05 -6.01
C GLU A 26 -15.95 -0.05 -6.43
N VAL A 27 -15.48 -0.86 -5.47
CA VAL A 27 -14.41 -1.83 -5.70
C VAL A 27 -14.71 -2.81 -6.82
N LYS A 28 -15.97 -3.27 -6.96
CA LYS A 28 -16.37 -4.21 -8.01
C LYS A 28 -16.17 -3.63 -9.40
N GLU A 29 -16.59 -2.40 -9.62
CA GLU A 29 -16.44 -1.69 -10.89
C GLU A 29 -14.95 -1.48 -11.21
N CYS A 30 -14.15 -1.07 -10.25
CA CYS A 30 -12.70 -0.89 -10.42
C CYS A 30 -12.01 -2.19 -10.86
N VAL A 31 -12.39 -3.33 -10.27
CA VAL A 31 -11.85 -4.65 -10.65
C VAL A 31 -12.31 -5.04 -12.07
N GLN A 32 -13.58 -4.86 -12.39
CA GLN A 32 -14.12 -5.16 -13.72
C GLN A 32 -13.50 -4.34 -14.84
N ARG A 33 -13.07 -3.11 -14.53
CA ARG A 33 -12.35 -2.22 -15.46
C ARG A 33 -10.84 -2.42 -15.47
N HIS A 34 -10.32 -3.42 -14.77
CA HIS A 34 -8.88 -3.68 -14.64
C HIS A 34 -8.06 -2.50 -14.08
N TYR A 35 -8.70 -1.64 -13.30
CA TYR A 35 -8.04 -0.51 -12.65
C TYR A 35 -7.20 -0.96 -11.44
N LEU A 36 -7.70 -1.93 -10.70
CA LEU A 36 -7.02 -2.53 -9.55
C LEU A 36 -7.41 -4.01 -9.37
N SER A 37 -6.67 -4.70 -8.53
CA SER A 37 -7.03 -6.01 -7.98
C SER A 37 -7.46 -5.88 -6.54
N ALA A 38 -8.52 -6.59 -6.13
CA ALA A 38 -9.06 -6.55 -4.77
C ALA A 38 -9.02 -7.92 -4.11
N TYR A 39 -8.72 -7.94 -2.82
CA TYR A 39 -8.49 -9.13 -2.02
C TYR A 39 -9.25 -9.05 -0.69
N CYS A 40 -9.74 -10.20 -0.22
CA CYS A 40 -10.31 -10.36 1.11
C CYS A 40 -9.45 -11.31 1.94
N VAL A 41 -9.38 -11.03 3.23
CA VAL A 41 -8.80 -11.91 4.24
C VAL A 41 -9.94 -12.48 5.08
N TYR A 42 -9.95 -13.81 5.23
CA TYR A 42 -10.97 -14.54 5.95
C TYR A 42 -10.41 -15.20 7.19
N ILE A 43 -11.24 -15.39 8.19
CA ILE A 43 -11.02 -16.39 9.24
C ILE A 43 -11.72 -17.70 8.88
N GLU A 44 -11.45 -18.78 9.62
CA GLU A 44 -11.98 -20.12 9.37
C GLU A 44 -13.53 -20.19 9.28
N THR A 45 -14.21 -19.27 9.94
CA THR A 45 -15.70 -19.17 9.88
C THR A 45 -16.24 -18.60 8.56
N GLY A 46 -15.36 -18.18 7.65
CA GLY A 46 -15.75 -17.52 6.40
C GLY A 46 -16.05 -16.02 6.55
N GLU A 47 -15.82 -15.43 7.72
CA GLU A 47 -16.03 -14.00 7.91
C GLU A 47 -14.86 -13.20 7.30
N ILE A 48 -15.17 -12.12 6.55
CA ILE A 48 -14.18 -11.16 6.05
C ILE A 48 -13.68 -10.31 7.22
N VAL A 49 -12.38 -10.37 7.49
CA VAL A 49 -11.72 -9.63 8.58
C VAL A 49 -10.89 -8.46 8.09
N ALA A 50 -10.46 -8.49 6.83
CA ALA A 50 -9.79 -7.39 6.17
C ALA A 50 -10.02 -7.42 4.66
N ALA A 51 -9.87 -6.28 4.02
CA ALA A 51 -9.86 -6.14 2.58
C ALA A 51 -8.77 -5.15 2.16
N PHE A 52 -8.15 -5.40 0.99
CA PHE A 52 -7.15 -4.51 0.43
C PHE A 52 -7.16 -4.55 -1.09
N THR A 53 -6.57 -3.53 -1.71
CA THR A 53 -6.44 -3.44 -3.16
C THR A 53 -5.00 -3.19 -3.57
N LEU A 54 -4.63 -3.72 -4.74
CA LEU A 54 -3.33 -3.51 -5.36
C LEU A 54 -3.51 -2.94 -6.77
N MET A 55 -2.68 -1.99 -7.14
CA MET A 55 -2.63 -1.45 -8.50
C MET A 55 -1.18 -1.18 -8.93
N ASN A 56 -0.96 -1.21 -10.25
CA ASN A 56 0.32 -0.80 -10.81
C ASN A 56 0.59 0.67 -10.53
N ASP A 57 1.84 0.98 -10.22
CA ASP A 57 2.25 2.32 -9.85
C ASP A 57 3.70 2.61 -10.29
N ALA A 58 4.09 3.86 -10.15
CA ALA A 58 5.47 4.31 -10.27
C ALA A 58 5.78 5.32 -9.17
N LEU A 59 6.87 5.07 -8.44
CA LEU A 59 7.43 6.07 -7.54
C LEU A 59 8.19 7.10 -8.37
N MET A 60 7.69 8.33 -8.39
CA MET A 60 8.29 9.45 -9.14
C MET A 60 8.99 10.40 -8.18
N ILE A 61 10.26 10.68 -8.42
CA ILE A 61 11.03 11.66 -7.65
C ILE A 61 11.18 12.91 -8.50
N GLY A 62 10.46 13.97 -8.12
CA GLY A 62 10.25 15.14 -8.96
C GLY A 62 11.35 16.20 -8.92
N SER A 63 12.02 16.37 -7.77
CA SER A 63 13.03 17.42 -7.59
C SER A 63 14.40 16.84 -7.21
N GLN A 64 15.44 17.65 -7.42
CA GLN A 64 16.80 17.25 -7.04
C GLN A 64 16.98 17.13 -5.52
N SER A 65 16.28 17.96 -4.74
CA SER A 65 16.30 17.88 -3.28
C SER A 65 15.62 16.60 -2.78
N GLU A 66 14.42 16.29 -3.30
CA GLU A 66 13.72 15.03 -2.98
C GLU A 66 14.56 13.81 -3.36
N LYS A 67 15.26 13.88 -4.50
CA LYS A 67 16.15 12.79 -4.92
C LYS A 67 17.31 12.60 -3.97
N LYS A 68 17.87 13.68 -3.44
CA LYS A 68 18.96 13.62 -2.46
C LYS A 68 18.48 12.96 -1.17
N ASP A 69 17.36 13.42 -0.61
CA ASP A 69 16.79 12.88 0.61
C ASP A 69 16.43 11.38 0.43
N PHE A 70 15.77 11.05 -0.67
CA PHE A 70 15.44 9.67 -1.05
C PHE A 70 16.69 8.78 -1.16
N MET A 71 17.79 9.26 -1.77
CA MET A 71 19.02 8.51 -1.90
C MET A 71 19.76 8.37 -0.56
N GLU A 72 19.67 9.35 0.34
CA GLU A 72 20.22 9.24 1.69
C GLU A 72 19.47 8.18 2.52
N ASP A 73 18.15 8.16 2.46
CA ASP A 73 17.33 7.14 3.12
C ASP A 73 17.64 5.73 2.58
N LEU A 74 17.76 5.60 1.25
CA LEU A 74 18.05 4.31 0.61
C LEU A 74 19.42 3.74 0.99
N LYS A 75 20.45 4.59 1.16
CA LYS A 75 21.78 4.17 1.60
C LYS A 75 21.80 3.53 2.98
N LEU A 76 20.83 3.83 3.83
CA LEU A 76 20.69 3.23 5.15
C LEU A 76 20.11 1.82 5.10
N GLU A 77 19.48 1.44 3.98
CA GLU A 77 18.67 0.22 3.85
C GLU A 77 19.22 -0.78 2.84
N THR A 78 20.19 -0.38 1.96
CA THR A 78 20.63 -1.26 0.86
C THR A 78 22.09 -1.03 0.45
N ASP A 79 22.63 -1.95 -0.37
CA ASP A 79 24.01 -1.96 -0.85
C ASP A 79 24.32 -0.83 -1.86
N GLU A 80 25.59 -0.34 -1.89
CA GLU A 80 26.02 0.76 -2.75
C GLU A 80 25.74 0.51 -4.24
N ASP A 81 25.93 -0.71 -4.74
CA ASP A 81 25.67 -1.06 -6.15
C ASP A 81 24.20 -0.86 -6.54
N ILE A 82 23.28 -1.16 -5.63
CA ILE A 82 21.84 -0.96 -5.81
C ILE A 82 21.52 0.54 -5.76
N VAL A 83 22.13 1.26 -4.84
CA VAL A 83 22.01 2.73 -4.73
C VAL A 83 22.43 3.41 -6.02
N ASP A 84 23.57 3.04 -6.59
CA ASP A 84 24.09 3.61 -7.84
C ASP A 84 23.18 3.28 -9.04
N PHE A 85 22.61 2.09 -9.09
CA PHE A 85 21.63 1.71 -10.11
C PHE A 85 20.37 2.58 -10.01
N ILE A 86 19.82 2.73 -8.82
CA ILE A 86 18.61 3.53 -8.55
C ILE A 86 18.86 5.02 -8.82
N ALA A 87 20.06 5.53 -8.49
CA ALA A 87 20.42 6.95 -8.69
C ALA A 87 20.28 7.44 -10.14
N ARG A 88 20.41 6.53 -11.11
CA ARG A 88 20.32 6.84 -12.55
C ARG A 88 18.89 6.98 -13.07
N GLN A 89 17.89 6.60 -12.28
CA GLN A 89 16.50 6.59 -12.67
C GLN A 89 15.76 7.81 -12.08
N SER A 90 14.63 8.19 -12.69
CA SER A 90 13.71 9.21 -12.19
C SER A 90 12.30 8.65 -11.89
N SER A 91 12.06 7.42 -12.33
CA SER A 91 10.80 6.68 -12.14
C SER A 91 11.12 5.24 -11.78
N TYR A 92 10.47 4.72 -10.77
CA TYR A 92 10.75 3.41 -10.22
C TYR A 92 9.47 2.58 -10.24
N PRO A 93 9.48 1.37 -10.85
CA PRO A 93 8.29 0.52 -10.88
C PRO A 93 7.88 0.13 -9.46
N ALA A 94 6.59 0.28 -9.20
CA ALA A 94 6.01 0.05 -7.88
C ALA A 94 4.64 -0.64 -7.95
N ILE A 95 4.25 -1.21 -6.82
CA ILE A 95 2.87 -1.61 -6.54
C ILE A 95 2.31 -0.69 -5.46
N ASN A 96 1.12 -0.14 -5.71
CA ASN A 96 0.40 0.66 -4.73
C ASN A 96 -0.60 -0.21 -3.96
N ILE A 97 -0.54 -0.14 -2.63
CA ILE A 97 -1.65 -0.59 -1.77
C ILE A 97 -2.64 0.58 -1.71
N GLY A 98 -3.63 0.60 -2.62
CA GLY A 98 -4.56 1.72 -2.77
C GLY A 98 -5.53 1.84 -1.59
N HIS A 99 -6.01 0.71 -1.10
CA HIS A 99 -6.94 0.63 0.02
C HIS A 99 -6.53 -0.52 0.94
N LEU A 100 -6.58 -0.30 2.24
CA LEU A 100 -6.31 -1.32 3.26
C LEU A 100 -7.20 -1.08 4.47
N GLY A 101 -8.20 -1.94 4.66
CA GLY A 101 -9.14 -1.90 5.77
C GLY A 101 -9.13 -3.18 6.59
N THR A 102 -9.04 -3.06 7.92
CA THR A 102 -9.28 -4.17 8.85
C THR A 102 -10.57 -3.92 9.60
N LYS A 103 -11.46 -4.91 9.62
CA LYS A 103 -12.75 -4.83 10.31
C LYS A 103 -12.56 -4.42 11.76
N GLN A 104 -13.38 -3.49 12.26
CA GLN A 104 -13.17 -2.80 13.53
C GLN A 104 -12.83 -3.76 14.69
N LYS A 105 -13.58 -4.86 14.84
CA LYS A 105 -13.38 -5.82 15.94
C LYS A 105 -12.05 -6.61 15.86
N TYR A 106 -11.38 -6.59 14.72
CA TYR A 106 -10.10 -7.26 14.48
C TYR A 106 -8.92 -6.29 14.34
N GLN A 107 -9.14 -5.01 14.55
CA GLN A 107 -8.05 -4.02 14.55
C GLN A 107 -7.08 -4.25 15.71
N ASN A 108 -5.84 -3.82 15.53
CA ASN A 108 -4.73 -3.98 16.49
C ASN A 108 -4.32 -5.45 16.78
N MET A 109 -4.79 -6.41 15.97
CA MET A 109 -4.42 -7.83 16.05
C MET A 109 -3.30 -8.22 15.05
N GLY A 110 -2.63 -7.26 14.43
CA GLY A 110 -1.53 -7.50 13.49
C GLY A 110 -1.95 -7.80 12.05
N ILE A 111 -3.26 -7.88 11.73
CA ILE A 111 -3.74 -8.27 10.39
C ILE A 111 -3.21 -7.34 9.29
N GLY A 112 -3.21 -6.02 9.52
CA GLY A 112 -2.66 -5.08 8.55
C GLY A 112 -1.17 -5.31 8.26
N THR A 113 -0.37 -5.61 9.28
CA THR A 113 1.05 -5.98 9.13
C THR A 113 1.20 -7.28 8.32
N MET A 114 0.41 -8.31 8.63
CA MET A 114 0.42 -9.58 7.87
C MET A 114 0.10 -9.36 6.38
N ILE A 115 -0.83 -8.45 6.06
CA ILE A 115 -1.13 -8.10 4.67
C ILE A 115 0.07 -7.42 4.00
N ILE A 116 0.71 -6.47 4.67
CA ILE A 116 1.92 -5.82 4.14
C ILE A 116 3.02 -6.86 3.92
N ASP A 117 3.28 -7.74 4.87
CA ASP A 117 4.29 -8.79 4.75
C ASP A 117 3.99 -9.74 3.58
N LEU A 118 2.72 -10.12 3.37
CA LEU A 118 2.28 -10.92 2.23
C LEU A 118 2.56 -10.20 0.90
N VAL A 119 2.26 -8.90 0.82
CA VAL A 119 2.52 -8.08 -0.40
C VAL A 119 4.02 -7.99 -0.65
N VAL A 120 4.82 -7.70 0.38
CA VAL A 120 6.29 -7.66 0.29
C VAL A 120 6.84 -9.00 -0.20
N GLU A 121 6.47 -10.10 0.43
CA GLU A 121 6.93 -11.44 0.05
C GLU A 121 6.55 -11.79 -1.39
N THR A 122 5.32 -11.43 -1.80
CA THR A 122 4.83 -11.68 -3.15
C THR A 122 5.66 -10.93 -4.19
N TYR A 123 5.85 -9.64 -4.01
CA TYR A 123 6.49 -8.80 -5.03
C TYR A 123 8.01 -8.84 -5.01
N SER A 124 8.65 -9.15 -3.88
CA SER A 124 10.09 -9.44 -3.84
C SER A 124 10.47 -10.68 -4.67
N LYS A 125 9.55 -11.62 -4.84
CA LYS A 125 9.74 -12.86 -5.62
C LYS A 125 9.13 -12.79 -7.03
N TYR A 126 8.38 -11.74 -7.35
CA TYR A 126 7.66 -11.61 -8.61
C TYR A 126 8.62 -11.29 -9.76
N LYS A 127 8.58 -12.11 -10.83
CA LYS A 127 9.52 -12.00 -11.95
C LYS A 127 8.87 -11.68 -13.30
N GLN A 128 7.53 -11.60 -13.35
CA GLN A 128 6.81 -11.34 -14.59
C GLN A 128 6.80 -9.85 -14.97
N ALA A 129 6.98 -8.97 -13.98
CA ALA A 129 7.18 -7.53 -14.19
C ALA A 129 8.12 -7.00 -13.12
N GLY A 130 8.87 -5.94 -13.44
CA GLY A 130 9.71 -5.27 -12.45
C GLY A 130 8.88 -4.59 -11.37
N CYS A 131 9.27 -4.75 -10.12
CA CYS A 131 8.72 -4.03 -8.98
C CYS A 131 9.86 -3.76 -8.00
N GLN A 132 10.15 -2.49 -7.72
CA GLN A 132 11.22 -2.09 -6.81
C GLN A 132 10.68 -1.55 -5.50
N PHE A 133 9.45 -1.02 -5.50
CA PHE A 133 8.85 -0.38 -4.35
C PHE A 133 7.41 -0.81 -4.13
N ILE A 134 6.99 -0.78 -2.86
CA ILE A 134 5.58 -0.72 -2.49
C ILE A 134 5.28 0.71 -2.10
N THR A 135 4.17 1.25 -2.58
CA THR A 135 3.72 2.60 -2.27
C THR A 135 2.35 2.59 -1.61
N VAL A 136 2.05 3.64 -0.87
CA VAL A 136 0.73 3.91 -0.28
C VAL A 136 0.47 5.41 -0.27
N ASP A 137 -0.79 5.81 -0.37
CA ASP A 137 -1.26 7.15 -0.07
C ASP A 137 -1.94 7.12 1.30
N ALA A 138 -1.12 7.18 2.35
CA ALA A 138 -1.55 7.02 3.72
C ALA A 138 -2.38 8.22 4.20
N LEU A 139 -3.55 8.00 4.82
CA LEU A 139 -4.28 9.07 5.49
C LEU A 139 -3.36 9.83 6.44
N ASN A 140 -3.33 11.16 6.31
CA ASN A 140 -2.42 12.04 7.04
C ASN A 140 -2.88 12.22 8.51
N ASN A 141 -2.87 11.14 9.25
CA ASN A 141 -3.12 11.15 10.68
C ASN A 141 -2.06 10.31 11.41
N GLN A 142 -1.83 10.63 12.67
CA GLN A 142 -0.75 10.03 13.46
C GLN A 142 -0.85 8.50 13.56
N ARG A 143 -2.06 7.94 13.61
CA ARG A 143 -2.27 6.49 13.71
C ARG A 143 -1.83 5.78 12.44
N THR A 144 -2.28 6.27 11.28
CA THR A 144 -1.98 5.67 9.97
C THR A 144 -0.50 5.82 9.62
N ILE A 145 0.07 6.99 9.81
CA ILE A 145 1.51 7.22 9.57
C ILE A 145 2.38 6.32 10.47
N ARG A 146 2.05 6.22 11.76
CA ARG A 146 2.77 5.30 12.67
C ARG A 146 2.65 3.83 12.25
N PHE A 147 1.50 3.43 11.73
CA PHE A 147 1.30 2.07 11.25
C PHE A 147 2.23 1.78 10.07
N TYR A 148 2.28 2.64 9.06
CA TYR A 148 3.16 2.43 7.91
C TYR A 148 4.64 2.55 8.28
N ASN A 149 5.04 3.50 9.13
CA ASN A 149 6.43 3.60 9.62
C ASN A 149 6.88 2.31 10.34
N LYS A 150 6.01 1.70 11.17
CA LYS A 150 6.30 0.40 11.82
C LYS A 150 6.47 -0.75 10.82
N ASN A 151 5.93 -0.60 9.63
CA ASN A 151 6.05 -1.56 8.54
C ASN A 151 7.11 -1.14 7.51
N SER A 152 8.10 -0.36 7.93
CA SER A 152 9.26 0.07 7.11
C SER A 152 8.90 0.91 5.89
N PHE A 153 7.83 1.72 5.98
CA PHE A 153 7.55 2.73 4.96
C PHE A 153 8.15 4.07 5.37
N GLY A 154 8.88 4.69 4.46
CA GLY A 154 9.34 6.07 4.55
C GLY A 154 8.36 7.05 3.91
N ILE A 155 8.39 8.31 4.31
CA ILE A 155 7.63 9.39 3.66
C ILE A 155 8.39 9.86 2.42
N GLN A 156 7.69 9.96 1.28
CA GLN A 156 8.34 10.36 0.02
C GLN A 156 8.79 11.81 0.03
N THR A 157 7.96 12.72 0.55
CA THR A 157 8.25 14.15 0.56
C THR A 157 7.62 14.84 1.78
N ASN A 158 8.21 15.94 2.21
CA ASN A 158 7.60 16.81 3.20
C ASN A 158 6.62 17.85 2.59
N GLY A 159 6.61 17.98 1.25
CA GLY A 159 5.73 18.89 0.53
C GLY A 159 4.22 18.59 0.69
N ASP A 160 3.88 17.34 0.99
CA ASP A 160 2.49 16.89 1.23
C ASP A 160 2.07 16.90 2.71
N SER A 161 2.85 17.54 3.59
CA SER A 161 2.62 17.53 5.05
C SER A 161 1.25 18.06 5.49
N THR A 162 0.62 18.91 4.68
CA THR A 162 -0.72 19.47 4.93
C THR A 162 -1.82 18.83 4.08
N SER A 163 -1.48 17.86 3.24
CA SER A 163 -2.44 17.16 2.39
C SER A 163 -3.29 16.17 3.19
N LEU A 164 -4.43 15.73 2.62
CA LEU A 164 -5.29 14.70 3.23
C LEU A 164 -4.58 13.36 3.36
N THR A 165 -3.67 13.07 2.43
CA THR A 165 -2.83 11.86 2.43
C THR A 165 -1.35 12.22 2.34
N ARG A 166 -0.51 11.31 2.78
CA ARG A 166 0.94 11.34 2.65
C ARG A 166 1.38 10.18 1.77
N ARG A 167 2.12 10.50 0.72
CA ARG A 167 2.76 9.47 -0.10
C ARG A 167 3.89 8.81 0.68
N MET A 168 3.82 7.49 0.83
CA MET A 168 4.85 6.70 1.51
C MET A 168 5.31 5.56 0.61
N TYR A 169 6.54 5.11 0.79
CA TYR A 169 7.14 4.02 0.03
C TYR A 169 7.93 3.07 0.92
N ARG A 170 8.07 1.83 0.47
CA ARG A 170 8.97 0.82 1.04
C ARG A 170 9.75 0.17 -0.10
N PHE A 171 11.06 0.04 0.05
CA PHE A 171 11.93 -0.72 -0.85
C PHE A 171 11.69 -2.24 -0.68
N LEU A 172 11.81 -3.03 -1.80
CA LEU A 172 11.57 -4.48 -1.83
C LEU A 172 12.87 -5.28 -1.79
#